data_c39d87f79187f0e104cdcaff47b37e6a
#
_entry.id   c39d87f79187f0e104cdcaff47b37e6a
#
_cell.length_a   1.000
_cell.length_b   1.000
_cell.length_c   1.000
_cell.angle_alpha   90.00
_cell.angle_beta   90.00
_cell.angle_gamma   90.00
#
_symmetry.space_group_name_H-M   'P 1'
#
loop_
_entity.id
_entity.type
_entity.pdbx_description
1 polymer ?
#
loop_
_entity_poly.entity_id
_entity_poly.type
_entity_poly.pdbx_seq_one_letter_code
_entity_poly.pdbx_strand_id
1 'polypeptide(L)'
;KKCDYVIIPEDGVDEDNIRRVGPIVRKTKQSREELREKFSFTKKTILVAIGGTDAGLFLIEKVLEILPKLSEFEIVIVSGPSLSKKFEKIKNLGFVNNLHEVIYAADVLVSLAGKSTIDEAKQYGTPAIFIPIRGHFEQEDNAQEEGFVFEDIERLDELILQKLEEKRNPHDMGGAQKASEIIKNLLNSSNH
;
A
#
# COMPACT_ATOMS: atom_id res chain seq x y z
N LYS A 1 -7.21 -18.34 -28.75
CA LYS A 1 -6.72 -17.15 -29.49
C LYS A 1 -5.36 -16.80 -28.90
N LYS A 2 -4.33 -16.65 -29.75
CA LYS A 2 -3.05 -16.06 -29.31
C LYS A 2 -3.29 -14.56 -29.12
N CYS A 3 -2.78 -14.00 -28.00
CA CYS A 3 -2.71 -12.55 -27.83
C CYS A 3 -1.54 -12.02 -28.64
N ASP A 4 -1.74 -10.89 -29.33
CA ASP A 4 -0.65 -10.23 -30.07
C ASP A 4 0.37 -9.62 -29.10
N TYR A 5 -0.12 -9.10 -27.95
CA TYR A 5 0.71 -8.56 -26.89
C TYR A 5 0.15 -8.91 -25.49
N VAL A 6 1.06 -9.06 -24.53
CA VAL A 6 0.76 -9.21 -23.10
C VAL A 6 1.47 -8.07 -22.36
N ILE A 7 0.72 -7.25 -21.65
CA ILE A 7 1.28 -6.18 -20.80
C ILE A 7 1.30 -6.68 -19.36
N ILE A 8 2.49 -6.74 -18.77
CA ILE A 8 2.69 -7.16 -17.38
C ILE A 8 3.06 -5.93 -16.54
N PRO A 9 2.28 -5.61 -15.48
CA PRO A 9 2.52 -4.44 -14.62
C PRO A 9 3.60 -4.70 -13.57
N GLU A 10 4.75 -5.19 -14.00
CA GLU A 10 5.92 -5.50 -13.18
C GLU A 10 7.19 -4.96 -13.84
N ASP A 11 8.23 -4.77 -13.07
CA ASP A 11 9.56 -4.49 -13.59
C ASP A 11 10.16 -5.74 -14.23
N GLY A 12 11.03 -5.54 -15.22
CA GLY A 12 11.71 -6.65 -15.89
C GLY A 12 12.04 -6.35 -17.33
N VAL A 13 12.51 -7.37 -18.04
CA VAL A 13 12.91 -7.30 -19.45
C VAL A 13 11.76 -7.76 -20.33
N ASP A 14 11.54 -7.04 -21.42
CA ASP A 14 10.58 -7.42 -22.46
C ASP A 14 11.02 -8.71 -23.17
N GLU A 15 10.06 -9.58 -23.48
CA GLU A 15 10.28 -10.85 -24.18
C GLU A 15 9.22 -11.03 -25.28
N ASP A 16 9.64 -11.38 -26.50
CA ASP A 16 8.73 -11.65 -27.63
C ASP A 16 7.53 -10.67 -27.69
N ASN A 17 6.33 -11.17 -27.30
CA ASN A 17 5.09 -10.40 -27.24
C ASN A 17 4.76 -9.89 -25.82
N ILE A 18 5.63 -10.08 -24.85
CA ILE A 18 5.46 -9.60 -23.46
C ILE A 18 6.12 -8.23 -23.32
N ARG A 19 5.38 -7.29 -22.73
CA ARG A 19 5.87 -5.94 -22.39
C ARG A 19 5.71 -5.71 -20.90
N ARG A 20 6.83 -5.50 -20.21
CA ARG A 20 6.88 -5.18 -18.78
C ARG A 20 6.93 -3.67 -18.61
N VAL A 21 5.88 -3.14 -18.04
CA VAL A 21 5.71 -1.67 -17.97
C VAL A 21 6.06 -1.07 -16.61
N GLY A 22 6.36 -1.91 -15.62
CA GLY A 22 6.48 -1.51 -14.22
C GLY A 22 5.11 -1.40 -13.55
N PRO A 23 5.07 -1.19 -12.23
CA PRO A 23 3.83 -1.13 -11.45
C PRO A 23 2.87 -0.07 -11.97
N ILE A 24 1.57 -0.43 -12.02
CA ILE A 24 0.49 0.48 -12.36
C ILE A 24 -0.20 0.93 -11.08
N VAL A 25 0.05 2.16 -10.69
CA VAL A 25 -0.42 2.72 -9.42
C VAL A 25 -1.37 3.89 -9.66
N ARG A 26 -2.40 3.99 -8.83
CA ARG A 26 -3.31 5.14 -8.84
C ARG A 26 -2.60 6.39 -8.31
N LYS A 27 -2.77 7.52 -8.99
CA LYS A 27 -2.24 8.82 -8.58
C LYS A 27 -3.38 9.76 -8.20
N THR A 28 -3.21 10.50 -7.11
CA THR A 28 -4.10 11.61 -6.75
C THR A 28 -3.58 12.92 -7.32
N LYS A 29 -4.50 13.86 -7.51
CA LYS A 29 -4.18 15.26 -7.88
C LYS A 29 -4.12 16.18 -6.66
N GLN A 30 -4.56 15.69 -5.50
CA GLN A 30 -4.57 16.44 -4.26
C GLN A 30 -3.18 16.43 -3.62
N SER A 31 -2.81 17.52 -2.98
CA SER A 31 -1.61 17.58 -2.15
C SER A 31 -1.79 16.74 -0.88
N ARG A 32 -0.68 16.42 -0.24
CA ARG A 32 -0.72 15.68 1.03
C ARG A 32 -1.46 16.46 2.12
N GLU A 33 -1.29 17.78 2.15
CA GLU A 33 -1.92 18.68 3.09
C GLU A 33 -3.45 18.68 2.91
N GLU A 34 -3.95 18.82 1.68
CA GLU A 34 -5.37 18.73 1.37
C GLU A 34 -5.97 17.37 1.80
N LEU A 35 -5.23 16.29 1.59
CA LEU A 35 -5.67 14.96 2.01
C LEU A 35 -5.66 14.80 3.54
N ARG A 36 -4.67 15.35 4.24
CA ARG A 36 -4.65 15.38 5.71
C ARG A 36 -5.85 16.15 6.28
N GLU A 37 -6.21 17.27 5.68
CA GLU A 37 -7.44 18.02 6.04
C GLU A 37 -8.70 17.18 5.76
N LYS A 38 -8.80 16.59 4.55
CA LYS A 38 -9.92 15.73 4.13
C LYS A 38 -10.16 14.59 5.11
N PHE A 39 -9.08 13.93 5.56
CA PHE A 39 -9.16 12.83 6.52
C PHE A 39 -9.10 13.30 7.98
N SER A 40 -8.97 14.60 8.25
CA SER A 40 -8.83 15.19 9.59
C SER A 40 -7.68 14.56 10.37
N PHE A 41 -6.50 14.46 9.74
CA PHE A 41 -5.26 14.01 10.36
C PHE A 41 -4.53 15.20 10.98
N THR A 42 -4.55 15.28 12.31
CA THR A 42 -4.03 16.44 13.05
C THR A 42 -2.66 16.21 13.69
N LYS A 43 -2.30 14.94 13.86
CA LYS A 43 -1.01 14.50 14.43
C LYS A 43 -0.23 13.66 13.44
N LYS A 44 1.03 13.26 13.78
CA LYS A 44 1.70 12.18 13.08
C LYS A 44 0.79 10.95 13.11
N THR A 45 0.47 10.42 11.91
CA THR A 45 -0.60 9.44 11.70
C THR A 45 -0.02 8.11 11.26
N ILE A 46 -0.35 7.05 12.00
CA ILE A 46 -0.04 5.66 11.67
C ILE A 46 -1.30 5.05 11.05
N LEU A 47 -1.20 4.70 9.77
CA LEU A 47 -2.27 4.02 9.04
C LEU A 47 -2.10 2.51 9.16
N VAL A 48 -3.14 1.80 9.58
CA VAL A 48 -3.19 0.34 9.60
C VAL A 48 -4.19 -0.13 8.54
N ALA A 49 -3.69 -0.84 7.51
CA ALA A 49 -4.51 -1.31 6.41
C ALA A 49 -4.45 -2.85 6.29
N ILE A 50 -5.56 -3.52 6.52
CA ILE A 50 -5.62 -5.00 6.59
C ILE A 50 -6.21 -5.68 5.36
N GLY A 51 -6.47 -4.91 4.29
CA GLY A 51 -7.10 -5.46 3.08
C GLY A 51 -8.60 -5.69 3.21
N GLY A 52 -9.15 -6.49 2.30
CA GLY A 52 -10.60 -6.68 2.16
C GLY A 52 -11.21 -7.80 2.99
N THR A 53 -10.43 -8.60 3.69
CA THR A 53 -10.88 -9.79 4.45
C THR A 53 -10.47 -9.73 5.91
N ASP A 54 -11.04 -10.60 6.73
CA ASP A 54 -10.71 -10.72 8.16
C ASP A 54 -9.34 -11.37 8.43
N ALA A 55 -8.66 -11.86 7.39
CA ALA A 55 -7.35 -12.50 7.51
C ALA A 55 -6.26 -11.59 8.11
N GLY A 56 -6.43 -10.27 8.04
CA GLY A 56 -5.53 -9.27 8.62
C GLY A 56 -5.88 -8.83 10.03
N LEU A 57 -6.89 -9.42 10.69
CA LEU A 57 -7.33 -9.00 12.05
C LEU A 57 -6.20 -9.07 13.08
N PHE A 58 -5.31 -10.06 12.97
CA PHE A 58 -4.16 -10.22 13.86
C PHE A 58 -3.29 -8.94 13.93
N LEU A 59 -3.19 -8.22 12.80
CA LEU A 59 -2.41 -6.99 12.73
C LEU A 59 -3.08 -5.85 13.51
N ILE A 60 -4.40 -5.74 13.44
CA ILE A 60 -5.15 -4.78 14.27
C ILE A 60 -5.04 -5.15 15.75
N GLU A 61 -5.18 -6.43 16.10
CA GLU A 61 -5.05 -6.90 17.47
C GLU A 61 -3.68 -6.56 18.05
N LYS A 62 -2.61 -6.76 17.28
CA LYS A 62 -1.25 -6.38 17.70
C LYS A 62 -1.11 -4.86 17.88
N VAL A 63 -1.66 -4.06 16.97
CA VAL A 63 -1.63 -2.60 17.11
C VAL A 63 -2.40 -2.14 18.35
N LEU A 64 -3.53 -2.77 18.68
CA LEU A 64 -4.28 -2.49 19.91
C LEU A 64 -3.48 -2.82 21.17
N GLU A 65 -2.73 -3.93 21.17
CA GLU A 65 -1.85 -4.33 22.27
C GLU A 65 -0.77 -3.27 22.55
N ILE A 66 -0.13 -2.75 21.49
CA ILE A 66 0.96 -1.78 21.60
C ILE A 66 0.48 -0.32 21.67
N LEU A 67 -0.83 -0.07 21.61
CA LEU A 67 -1.43 1.27 21.62
C LEU A 67 -0.92 2.19 22.75
N PRO A 68 -0.71 1.71 24.00
CA PRO A 68 -0.17 2.54 25.08
C PRO A 68 1.20 3.16 24.77
N LYS A 69 2.04 2.47 23.99
CA LYS A 69 3.36 2.95 23.56
C LYS A 69 3.29 3.98 22.44
N LEU A 70 2.15 4.07 21.74
CA LEU A 70 1.93 4.93 20.58
C LEU A 70 0.96 6.09 20.88
N SER A 71 0.75 6.43 22.15
CA SER A 71 -0.27 7.40 22.60
C SER A 71 -0.08 8.84 22.08
N GLU A 72 1.12 9.20 21.62
CA GLU A 72 1.42 10.52 21.03
C GLU A 72 0.93 10.64 19.58
N PHE A 73 0.68 9.52 18.91
CA PHE A 73 0.33 9.44 17.51
C PHE A 73 -1.17 9.24 17.30
N GLU A 74 -1.65 9.60 16.12
CA GLU A 74 -2.99 9.26 15.68
C GLU A 74 -2.96 7.90 14.97
N ILE A 75 -3.75 6.93 15.46
CA ILE A 75 -3.89 5.62 14.82
C ILE A 75 -5.17 5.61 13.99
N VAL A 76 -5.03 5.27 12.73
CA VAL A 76 -6.15 5.20 11.77
C VAL A 76 -6.19 3.80 11.17
N ILE A 77 -7.37 3.17 11.21
CA ILE A 77 -7.59 1.86 10.61
C ILE A 77 -8.41 2.03 9.32
N VAL A 78 -7.96 1.38 8.27
CA VAL A 78 -8.75 1.09 7.07
C VAL A 78 -8.97 -0.42 7.01
N SER A 79 -10.22 -0.82 7.10
CA SER A 79 -10.64 -2.23 7.07
C SER A 79 -11.50 -2.52 5.86
N GLY A 80 -11.55 -3.78 5.45
CA GLY A 80 -12.48 -4.22 4.40
C GLY A 80 -13.95 -4.09 4.81
N PRO A 81 -14.87 -4.24 3.87
CA PRO A 81 -16.31 -4.08 4.10
C PRO A 81 -16.89 -5.11 5.08
N SER A 82 -16.21 -6.23 5.28
CA SER A 82 -16.61 -7.28 6.23
C SER A 82 -16.37 -6.91 7.70
N LEU A 83 -15.53 -5.93 7.99
CA LEU A 83 -15.18 -5.55 9.36
C LEU A 83 -16.04 -4.40 9.87
N SER A 84 -17.14 -4.71 10.53
CA SER A 84 -18.03 -3.74 11.18
C SER A 84 -17.63 -3.36 12.62
N LYS A 85 -16.55 -3.95 13.16
CA LYS A 85 -16.13 -3.77 14.54
C LYS A 85 -15.66 -2.32 14.77
N LYS A 86 -16.27 -1.64 15.74
CA LYS A 86 -15.79 -0.33 16.22
C LYS A 86 -14.71 -0.55 17.26
N PHE A 87 -13.61 0.17 17.11
CA PHE A 87 -12.51 0.17 18.09
C PHE A 87 -12.58 1.48 18.87
N GLU A 88 -12.67 1.37 20.22
CA GLU A 88 -12.58 2.57 21.06
C GLU A 88 -11.17 3.18 20.94
N LYS A 89 -11.11 4.52 20.93
CA LYS A 89 -9.86 5.31 20.88
C LYS A 89 -9.06 5.22 19.56
N ILE A 90 -9.57 4.55 18.53
CA ILE A 90 -8.94 4.48 17.22
C ILE A 90 -9.91 4.98 16.16
N LYS A 91 -9.42 5.82 15.27
CA LYS A 91 -10.18 6.28 14.12
C LYS A 91 -10.31 5.16 13.09
N ASN A 92 -11.50 4.64 12.91
CA ASN A 92 -11.78 3.65 11.89
C ASN A 92 -12.48 4.32 10.71
N LEU A 93 -11.84 4.36 9.54
CA LEU A 93 -12.40 4.87 8.30
C LEU A 93 -13.28 3.85 7.58
N GLY A 94 -13.30 2.59 8.07
CA GLY A 94 -13.99 1.50 7.39
C GLY A 94 -13.42 1.22 6.01
N PHE A 95 -14.28 0.86 5.06
CA PHE A 95 -13.90 0.69 3.66
C PHE A 95 -13.71 2.05 2.98
N VAL A 96 -12.59 2.22 2.32
CA VAL A 96 -12.29 3.42 1.52
C VAL A 96 -12.01 3.02 0.06
N ASN A 97 -12.61 3.73 -0.89
CA ASN A 97 -12.38 3.48 -2.32
C ASN A 97 -10.98 3.90 -2.78
N ASN A 98 -10.40 4.89 -2.12
CA ASN A 98 -9.13 5.51 -2.49
C ASN A 98 -8.09 5.33 -1.39
N LEU A 99 -7.71 4.07 -1.08
CA LEU A 99 -6.71 3.76 -0.07
C LEU A 99 -5.38 4.48 -0.33
N HIS A 100 -4.97 4.60 -1.59
CA HIS A 100 -3.76 5.31 -1.99
C HIS A 100 -3.71 6.78 -1.50
N GLU A 101 -4.87 7.46 -1.40
CA GLU A 101 -4.92 8.83 -0.84
C GLU A 101 -4.68 8.82 0.67
N VAL A 102 -5.21 7.82 1.38
CA VAL A 102 -4.99 7.66 2.82
C VAL A 102 -3.53 7.30 3.10
N ILE A 103 -2.93 6.43 2.29
CA ILE A 103 -1.50 6.09 2.35
C ILE A 103 -0.64 7.35 2.17
N TYR A 104 -0.97 8.18 1.18
CA TYR A 104 -0.24 9.42 0.94
C TYR A 104 -0.36 10.43 2.09
N ALA A 105 -1.53 10.52 2.73
CA ALA A 105 -1.78 11.41 3.87
C ALA A 105 -1.08 10.96 5.17
N ALA A 106 -0.91 9.66 5.37
CA ALA A 106 -0.32 9.08 6.58
C ALA A 106 1.19 9.33 6.69
N ASP A 107 1.75 9.22 7.87
CA ASP A 107 3.20 9.33 8.12
C ASP A 107 3.90 7.98 8.08
N VAL A 108 3.22 6.91 8.53
CA VAL A 108 3.67 5.52 8.44
C VAL A 108 2.48 4.65 8.04
N LEU A 109 2.74 3.66 7.20
CA LEU A 109 1.81 2.60 6.85
C LEU A 109 2.22 1.30 7.55
N VAL A 110 1.28 0.62 8.18
CA VAL A 110 1.39 -0.78 8.64
C VAL A 110 0.36 -1.58 7.86
N SER A 111 0.78 -2.55 7.08
CA SER A 111 -0.15 -3.26 6.20
C SER A 111 0.21 -4.72 6.02
N LEU A 112 -0.73 -5.50 5.50
CA LEU A 112 -0.42 -6.78 4.88
C LEU A 112 0.42 -6.57 3.62
N ALA A 113 1.24 -7.55 3.26
CA ALA A 113 2.17 -7.48 2.14
C ALA A 113 1.50 -7.73 0.77
N GLY A 114 0.40 -7.04 0.48
CA GLY A 114 -0.23 -7.07 -0.83
C GLY A 114 0.50 -6.18 -1.83
N LYS A 115 0.84 -6.70 -3.02
CA LYS A 115 1.64 -6.02 -4.04
C LYS A 115 1.14 -4.60 -4.36
N SER A 116 -0.15 -4.42 -4.58
CA SER A 116 -0.72 -3.10 -4.89
C SER A 116 -0.51 -2.07 -3.77
N THR A 117 -0.59 -2.49 -2.50
CA THR A 117 -0.38 -1.60 -1.35
C THR A 117 1.09 -1.22 -1.20
N ILE A 118 2.00 -2.16 -1.46
CA ILE A 118 3.44 -1.92 -1.51
C ILE A 118 3.77 -0.87 -2.58
N ASP A 119 3.27 -1.08 -3.79
CA ASP A 119 3.51 -0.18 -4.92
C ASP A 119 2.92 1.22 -4.67
N GLU A 120 1.72 1.31 -4.06
CA GLU A 120 1.12 2.59 -3.65
C GLU A 120 1.98 3.29 -2.59
N ALA A 121 2.49 2.58 -1.58
CA ALA A 121 3.38 3.16 -0.57
C ALA A 121 4.69 3.69 -1.19
N LYS A 122 5.31 2.93 -2.09
CA LYS A 122 6.51 3.34 -2.83
C LYS A 122 6.25 4.55 -3.72
N GLN A 123 5.14 4.58 -4.45
CA GLN A 123 4.77 5.71 -5.31
C GLN A 123 4.74 7.03 -4.54
N TYR A 124 4.20 7.02 -3.33
CA TYR A 124 4.09 8.21 -2.49
C TYR A 124 5.26 8.40 -1.52
N GLY A 125 6.18 7.45 -1.47
CA GLY A 125 7.31 7.46 -0.55
C GLY A 125 6.86 7.40 0.92
N THR A 126 5.72 6.80 1.20
CA THR A 126 5.23 6.64 2.57
C THR A 126 6.03 5.53 3.26
N PRO A 127 6.76 5.81 4.35
CA PRO A 127 7.43 4.79 5.13
C PRO A 127 6.45 3.69 5.52
N ALA A 128 6.82 2.42 5.31
CA ALA A 128 5.87 1.33 5.46
C ALA A 128 6.51 0.10 6.12
N ILE A 129 5.65 -0.69 6.78
CA ILE A 129 5.94 -1.98 7.39
C ILE A 129 4.94 -2.98 6.81
N PHE A 130 5.44 -4.09 6.28
CA PHE A 130 4.61 -5.09 5.64
C PHE A 130 4.70 -6.42 6.38
N ILE A 131 3.62 -6.79 7.09
CA ILE A 131 3.55 -8.06 7.81
C ILE A 131 2.71 -9.03 6.99
N PRO A 132 3.29 -10.13 6.47
CA PRO A 132 2.56 -11.08 5.65
C PRO A 132 1.58 -11.92 6.48
N ILE A 133 0.59 -12.50 5.83
CA ILE A 133 -0.21 -13.57 6.41
C ILE A 133 0.64 -14.85 6.38
N ARG A 134 0.81 -15.50 7.52
CA ARG A 134 1.60 -16.73 7.63
C ARG A 134 1.04 -17.84 6.73
N GLY A 135 1.92 -18.42 5.89
CA GLY A 135 1.57 -19.46 4.91
C GLY A 135 0.92 -18.92 3.63
N HIS A 136 0.90 -17.61 3.42
CA HIS A 136 0.46 -17.00 2.17
C HIS A 136 1.69 -16.64 1.33
N PHE A 137 2.10 -17.55 0.45
CA PHE A 137 3.37 -17.48 -0.30
C PHE A 137 3.61 -16.12 -0.96
N GLU A 138 2.63 -15.60 -1.71
CA GLU A 138 2.77 -14.30 -2.39
C GLU A 138 3.07 -13.15 -1.41
N GLN A 139 2.41 -13.14 -0.25
CA GLN A 139 2.65 -12.10 0.73
C GLN A 139 3.98 -12.29 1.47
N GLU A 140 4.37 -13.52 1.72
CA GLU A 140 5.68 -13.82 2.34
C GLU A 140 6.81 -13.39 1.41
N ASP A 141 6.73 -13.71 0.12
CA ASP A 141 7.69 -13.26 -0.89
C ASP A 141 7.72 -11.72 -1.00
N ASN A 142 6.57 -11.09 -1.13
CA ASN A 142 6.47 -9.63 -1.20
C ASN A 142 7.04 -8.94 0.05
N ALA A 143 6.75 -9.46 1.25
CA ALA A 143 7.27 -8.91 2.50
C ALA A 143 8.80 -9.06 2.57
N GLN A 144 9.33 -10.21 2.16
CA GLN A 144 10.76 -10.49 2.15
C GLN A 144 11.51 -9.55 1.19
N GLU A 145 10.95 -9.24 0.02
CA GLU A 145 11.51 -8.25 -0.90
C GLU A 145 11.61 -6.85 -0.26
N GLU A 146 10.69 -6.52 0.64
CA GLU A 146 10.69 -5.27 1.40
C GLU A 146 11.47 -5.34 2.72
N GLY A 147 12.11 -6.46 3.01
CA GLY A 147 12.93 -6.67 4.21
C GLY A 147 12.14 -7.02 5.47
N PHE A 148 10.92 -7.56 5.33
CA PHE A 148 10.06 -7.95 6.44
C PHE A 148 9.70 -9.44 6.40
N VAL A 149 9.41 -9.98 7.59
CA VAL A 149 8.89 -11.34 7.80
C VAL A 149 7.73 -11.29 8.80
N PHE A 150 6.99 -12.38 8.92
CA PHE A 150 5.86 -12.44 9.86
C PHE A 150 6.27 -12.14 11.30
N GLU A 151 7.43 -12.62 11.73
CA GLU A 151 7.97 -12.47 13.08
C GLU A 151 8.25 -11.02 13.48
N ASP A 152 8.38 -10.12 12.51
CA ASP A 152 8.53 -8.68 12.77
C ASP A 152 7.33 -8.06 13.50
N ILE A 153 6.19 -8.76 13.53
CA ILE A 153 5.02 -8.35 14.31
C ILE A 153 5.35 -8.24 15.81
N GLU A 154 6.30 -9.01 16.33
CA GLU A 154 6.66 -8.99 17.74
C GLU A 154 7.38 -7.70 18.16
N ARG A 155 8.03 -7.03 17.22
CA ARG A 155 8.73 -5.75 17.42
C ARG A 155 8.08 -4.59 16.67
N LEU A 156 6.78 -4.70 16.42
CA LEU A 156 6.04 -3.75 15.57
C LEU A 156 6.09 -2.32 16.11
N ASP A 157 6.05 -2.12 17.41
CA ASP A 157 6.20 -0.79 18.06
C ASP A 157 7.56 -0.14 17.75
N GLU A 158 8.65 -0.90 17.85
CA GLU A 158 10.00 -0.42 17.52
C GLU A 158 10.11 -0.03 16.04
N LEU A 159 9.59 -0.90 15.14
CA LEU A 159 9.58 -0.64 13.71
C LEU A 159 8.76 0.61 13.34
N ILE A 160 7.59 0.79 13.97
CA ILE A 160 6.78 1.99 13.76
C ILE A 160 7.55 3.25 14.15
N LEU A 161 8.17 3.27 15.33
CA LEU A 161 8.94 4.42 15.80
C LEU A 161 10.13 4.70 14.87
N GLN A 162 10.82 3.67 14.41
CA GLN A 162 11.91 3.82 13.44
C GLN A 162 11.40 4.40 12.12
N LYS A 163 10.30 3.89 11.58
CA LYS A 163 9.71 4.36 10.32
C LYS A 163 9.18 5.79 10.39
N LEU A 164 8.75 6.26 11.57
CA LEU A 164 8.32 7.65 11.79
C LEU A 164 9.45 8.69 11.65
N GLU A 165 10.70 8.26 11.77
CA GLU A 165 11.89 9.11 11.59
C GLU A 165 12.43 9.07 10.15
N GLU A 166 11.97 8.14 9.32
CA GLU A 166 12.39 8.03 7.93
C GLU A 166 11.82 9.18 7.08
N LYS A 167 12.63 9.68 6.17
CA LYS A 167 12.18 10.65 5.16
C LYS A 167 11.41 9.94 4.06
N ARG A 168 10.36 10.60 3.58
CA ARG A 168 9.65 10.13 2.39
C ARG A 168 10.58 10.10 1.18
N ASN A 169 10.49 9.02 0.41
CA ASN A 169 11.24 8.84 -0.82
C ASN A 169 10.30 8.32 -1.94
N PRO A 170 9.53 9.20 -2.59
CA PRO A 170 8.58 8.80 -3.62
C PRO A 170 9.27 8.29 -4.88
N HIS A 171 8.73 7.21 -5.46
CA HIS A 171 9.20 6.62 -6.70
C HIS A 171 8.10 6.73 -7.77
N ASP A 172 8.37 7.44 -8.86
CA ASP A 172 7.42 7.47 -9.97
C ASP A 172 7.44 6.15 -10.73
N MET A 173 6.43 5.34 -10.54
CA MET A 173 6.31 4.00 -11.13
C MET A 173 6.14 4.02 -12.66
N GLY A 174 5.44 5.02 -13.23
CA GLY A 174 5.33 5.23 -14.67
C GLY A 174 4.58 4.16 -15.48
N GLY A 175 4.23 3.02 -14.87
CA GLY A 175 3.67 1.85 -15.57
C GLY A 175 2.39 2.14 -16.35
N ALA A 176 1.49 2.93 -15.81
CA ALA A 176 0.25 3.31 -16.47
C ALA A 176 0.48 4.10 -17.77
N GLN A 177 1.47 5.00 -17.78
CA GLN A 177 1.83 5.77 -18.96
C GLN A 177 2.43 4.88 -20.03
N LYS A 178 3.41 4.03 -19.69
CA LYS A 178 4.02 3.06 -20.62
C LYS A 178 2.98 2.13 -21.23
N ALA A 179 2.07 1.57 -20.41
CA ALA A 179 0.99 0.71 -20.89
C ALA A 179 0.08 1.47 -21.89
N SER A 180 -0.30 2.71 -21.57
CA SER A 180 -1.12 3.55 -22.45
C SER A 180 -0.43 3.84 -23.79
N GLU A 181 0.86 4.09 -23.82
CA GLU A 181 1.65 4.33 -25.04
C GLU A 181 1.68 3.08 -25.92
N ILE A 182 1.91 1.89 -25.33
CA ILE A 182 1.88 0.63 -26.08
C ILE A 182 0.51 0.42 -26.72
N ILE A 183 -0.58 0.60 -25.97
CA ILE A 183 -1.95 0.41 -26.48
C ILE A 183 -2.24 1.40 -27.62
N LYS A 184 -1.86 2.67 -27.47
CA LYS A 184 -2.06 3.69 -28.52
C LYS A 184 -1.31 3.33 -29.81
N ASN A 185 -0.06 2.87 -29.70
CA ASN A 185 0.74 2.47 -30.86
C ASN A 185 0.13 1.28 -31.60
N LEU A 186 -0.40 0.29 -30.86
CA LEU A 186 -1.09 -0.85 -31.46
C LEU A 186 -2.35 -0.43 -32.23
N LEU A 187 -3.17 0.46 -31.66
CA LEU A 187 -4.36 0.98 -32.32
C LEU A 187 -4.04 1.74 -33.61
N ASN A 188 -2.98 2.52 -33.61
CA ASN A 188 -2.54 3.28 -34.78
C ASN A 188 -2.00 2.36 -35.88
N SER A 189 -1.28 1.28 -35.51
CA SER A 189 -0.74 0.29 -36.47
C SER A 189 -1.80 -0.60 -37.10
N SER A 190 -2.97 -0.77 -36.46
CA SER A 190 -4.08 -1.58 -36.96
C SER A 190 -4.96 -0.83 -37.97
N ASN A 191 -4.76 0.48 -38.20
CA ASN A 191 -5.50 1.31 -39.10
C ASN A 191 -4.80 1.50 -40.48
N HIS A 192 -3.71 0.78 -40.73
CA HIS A 192 -2.99 0.70 -42.01
C HIS A 192 -2.99 -0.76 -42.52
#